data_f2fec21e7e99dfcbc1ab82e0685c6fee
#
_entry.id   f2fec21e7e99dfcbc1ab82e0685c6fee
#
_cell.length_a   1.000
_cell.length_b   1.000
_cell.length_c   1.000
_cell.angle_alpha   90.00
_cell.angle_beta   90.00
_cell.angle_gamma   90.00
#
_symmetry.space_group_name_H-M   'P 1'
#
loop_
_entity.id
_entity.type
_entity.pdbx_description
1 polymer ?
#
loop_
_entity_poly.entity_id
_entity_poly.type
_entity_poly.pdbx_seq_one_letter_code
_entity_poly.pdbx_strand_id
1 'polypeptide(L)'
;MSHPAPDSYEVVRIGNVDFPRRRLISGPPPLDKLSNLSGRDGRSDIYVKRDDLTGLGMGGNKVRKLEFYTGQALSQGCDTLIITGAVQSNYVRVVAAAACAVGMDCHIQLEDRVEGMDAGYRTGGNVLLDRVFGATLHYLPADADEAAADANLDAIADDLRSCGRNPYVIHLGATYEPRGALGYIVGAREILDQIAALGIKVTQVVTASGSGQTHSGLLTGLR
;
A
#
# COMPACT_ATOMS: atom_id res chain seq x y z
N MET A 1 14.43 -12.92 -15.59
CA MET A 1 14.79 -11.98 -14.51
C MET A 1 14.82 -12.79 -13.22
N SER A 2 15.94 -12.84 -12.51
CA SER A 2 16.03 -13.52 -11.22
C SER A 2 15.19 -12.73 -10.20
N HIS A 3 14.27 -13.42 -9.52
CA HIS A 3 13.60 -12.82 -8.36
C HIS A 3 14.67 -12.50 -7.30
N PRO A 4 14.65 -11.28 -6.71
CA PRO A 4 15.55 -10.96 -5.62
C PRO A 4 15.29 -11.89 -4.43
N ALA A 5 16.33 -12.18 -3.63
CA ALA A 5 16.19 -12.99 -2.42
C ALA A 5 15.06 -12.43 -1.52
N PRO A 6 14.33 -13.29 -0.76
CA PRO A 6 13.17 -12.88 0.01
C PRO A 6 13.47 -11.72 0.98
N ASP A 7 14.64 -11.67 1.54
CA ASP A 7 15.14 -10.70 2.51
C ASP A 7 15.89 -9.49 1.91
N SER A 8 15.94 -9.36 0.58
CA SER A 8 16.67 -8.27 -0.09
C SER A 8 15.81 -7.02 -0.30
N TYR A 9 16.44 -5.86 -0.18
CA TYR A 9 15.89 -4.56 -0.57
C TYR A 9 16.91 -3.79 -1.39
N GLU A 10 16.44 -2.82 -2.18
CA GLU A 10 17.28 -1.84 -2.88
C GLU A 10 17.24 -0.50 -2.13
N VAL A 11 18.23 0.36 -2.38
CA VAL A 11 18.24 1.74 -1.88
C VAL A 11 17.84 2.66 -3.02
N VAL A 12 16.81 3.47 -2.81
CA VAL A 12 16.32 4.45 -3.78
C VAL A 12 16.59 5.85 -3.25
N ARG A 13 17.29 6.65 -4.03
CA ARG A 13 17.55 8.05 -3.72
C ARG A 13 16.40 8.94 -4.16
N ILE A 14 15.82 9.69 -3.22
CA ILE A 14 14.78 10.68 -3.46
C ILE A 14 15.26 12.01 -2.87
N GLY A 15 15.52 13.00 -3.73
CA GLY A 15 16.24 14.19 -3.31
C GLY A 15 17.65 13.86 -2.82
N ASN A 16 17.97 14.25 -1.59
CA ASN A 16 19.26 13.98 -0.96
C ASN A 16 19.20 12.85 0.10
N VAL A 17 18.11 12.09 0.13
CA VAL A 17 17.88 11.03 1.13
C VAL A 17 17.78 9.68 0.47
N ASP A 18 18.39 8.69 1.07
CA ASP A 18 18.38 7.30 0.63
C ASP A 18 17.30 6.52 1.42
N PHE A 19 16.42 5.81 0.70
CA PHE A 19 15.31 5.06 1.27
C PHE A 19 15.37 3.58 0.89
N PRO A 20 15.27 2.65 1.85
CA PRO A 20 15.12 1.23 1.57
C PRO A 20 13.80 0.97 0.84
N ARG A 21 13.85 0.17 -0.23
CA ARG A 21 12.69 -0.24 -1.00
C ARG A 21 12.74 -1.73 -1.31
N ARG A 22 11.69 -2.45 -1.01
CA ARG A 22 11.48 -3.80 -1.52
C ARG A 22 10.63 -3.73 -2.77
N ARG A 23 11.17 -4.11 -3.92
CA ARG A 23 10.40 -4.11 -5.16
C ARG A 23 9.34 -5.22 -5.13
N LEU A 24 8.08 -4.82 -5.20
CA LEU A 24 6.89 -5.69 -5.20
C LEU A 24 6.14 -5.65 -6.53
N ILE A 25 6.43 -4.64 -7.36
CA ILE A 25 5.85 -4.46 -8.69
C ILE A 25 6.88 -4.95 -9.72
N SER A 26 6.47 -5.86 -10.61
CA SER A 26 7.38 -6.47 -11.59
C SER A 26 7.81 -5.52 -12.72
N GLY A 27 7.02 -4.49 -12.99
CA GLY A 27 7.29 -3.46 -14.00
C GLY A 27 6.28 -2.33 -13.94
N PRO A 28 6.52 -1.23 -14.65
CA PRO A 28 5.62 -0.07 -14.63
C PRO A 28 4.24 -0.45 -15.20
N PRO A 29 3.15 -0.30 -14.42
CA PRO A 29 1.80 -0.47 -14.93
C PRO A 29 1.53 0.48 -16.11
N PRO A 30 0.70 0.08 -17.10
CA PRO A 30 0.43 0.89 -18.28
C PRO A 30 -0.22 2.25 -17.97
N LEU A 31 -0.04 3.19 -18.89
CA LEU A 31 -0.81 4.42 -18.97
C LEU A 31 -1.72 4.31 -20.21
N ASP A 32 -2.98 3.86 -20.01
CA ASP A 32 -3.90 3.51 -21.07
C ASP A 32 -4.85 4.67 -21.41
N LYS A 33 -5.09 4.90 -22.71
CA LYS A 33 -6.11 5.83 -23.15
C LYS A 33 -7.51 5.23 -22.99
N LEU A 34 -8.42 5.96 -22.34
CA LEU A 34 -9.83 5.59 -22.21
C LEU A 34 -10.60 6.06 -23.45
N SER A 35 -10.49 5.30 -24.55
CA SER A 35 -11.04 5.67 -25.85
C SER A 35 -12.54 5.96 -25.85
N ASN A 36 -13.31 5.25 -25.02
CA ASN A 36 -14.75 5.45 -24.91
C ASN A 36 -15.17 6.75 -24.19
N LEU A 37 -14.24 7.36 -23.45
CA LEU A 37 -14.46 8.60 -22.70
C LEU A 37 -13.72 9.79 -23.31
N SER A 38 -12.64 9.51 -24.06
CA SER A 38 -11.80 10.53 -24.69
C SER A 38 -12.49 11.16 -25.89
N GLY A 39 -12.27 12.45 -26.10
CA GLY A 39 -12.73 13.20 -27.28
C GLY A 39 -14.24 13.40 -27.37
N ARG A 40 -15.04 12.95 -26.43
CA ARG A 40 -16.49 13.21 -26.41
C ARG A 40 -16.73 14.71 -26.23
N ASP A 41 -17.59 15.26 -27.10
CA ASP A 41 -17.99 16.68 -27.05
C ASP A 41 -16.82 17.66 -27.13
N GLY A 42 -15.75 17.35 -27.89
CA GLY A 42 -14.57 18.20 -28.04
C GLY A 42 -13.71 18.31 -26.79
N ARG A 43 -13.91 17.41 -25.83
CA ARG A 43 -13.13 17.36 -24.58
C ARG A 43 -11.77 16.72 -24.75
N SER A 44 -10.92 16.92 -23.74
CA SER A 44 -9.58 16.37 -23.67
C SER A 44 -9.57 14.84 -23.68
N ASP A 45 -8.47 14.26 -24.11
CA ASP A 45 -8.21 12.84 -23.96
C ASP A 45 -8.03 12.48 -22.48
N ILE A 46 -8.57 11.32 -22.09
CA ILE A 46 -8.48 10.77 -20.73
C ILE A 46 -7.61 9.53 -20.75
N TYR A 47 -6.63 9.51 -19.87
CA TYR A 47 -5.74 8.36 -19.65
C TYR A 47 -5.89 7.85 -18.22
N VAL A 48 -5.71 6.56 -18.03
CA VAL A 48 -5.70 5.92 -16.71
C VAL A 48 -4.36 5.25 -16.46
N LYS A 49 -3.73 5.58 -15.34
CA LYS A 49 -2.59 4.82 -14.83
C LYS A 49 -3.12 3.55 -14.17
N ARG A 50 -2.78 2.41 -14.74
CA ARG A 50 -3.35 1.10 -14.39
C ARG A 50 -2.71 0.50 -13.13
N ASP A 51 -2.77 1.21 -12.01
CA ASP A 51 -2.26 0.69 -10.74
C ASP A 51 -3.06 -0.50 -10.19
N ASP A 52 -4.23 -0.78 -10.75
CA ASP A 52 -4.93 -2.05 -10.58
C ASP A 52 -4.11 -3.26 -11.08
N LEU A 53 -3.19 -3.05 -12.02
CA LEU A 53 -2.31 -4.08 -12.59
C LEU A 53 -0.94 -4.19 -11.89
N THR A 54 -0.78 -3.67 -10.68
CA THR A 54 0.46 -3.84 -9.90
C THR A 54 0.72 -5.28 -9.43
N GLY A 55 -0.25 -6.15 -9.55
CA GLY A 55 -0.13 -7.60 -9.47
C GLY A 55 -0.25 -8.17 -8.06
N LEU A 56 0.61 -7.80 -7.13
CA LEU A 56 0.68 -8.40 -5.79
C LEU A 56 -0.67 -8.32 -5.05
N GLY A 57 -1.17 -9.45 -4.55
CA GLY A 57 -2.38 -9.50 -3.75
C GLY A 57 -3.58 -8.86 -4.45
N MET A 58 -3.77 -9.12 -5.74
CA MET A 58 -4.78 -8.54 -6.63
C MET A 58 -4.54 -7.04 -6.96
N GLY A 59 -3.34 -6.53 -6.74
CA GLY A 59 -2.94 -5.20 -7.19
C GLY A 59 -3.56 -4.03 -6.41
N GLY A 60 -3.42 -2.86 -7.01
CA GLY A 60 -3.93 -1.61 -6.48
C GLY A 60 -2.82 -0.65 -6.02
N ASN A 61 -3.21 0.59 -5.77
CA ASN A 61 -2.30 1.67 -5.39
C ASN A 61 -1.49 1.42 -4.10
N LYS A 62 -1.93 0.49 -3.27
CA LYS A 62 -1.28 0.19 -1.99
C LYS A 62 0.04 -0.56 -2.16
N VAL A 63 0.22 -1.32 -3.25
CA VAL A 63 1.46 -2.04 -3.53
C VAL A 63 2.64 -1.06 -3.59
N ARG A 64 2.50 0.10 -4.25
CA ARG A 64 3.54 1.13 -4.33
C ARG A 64 3.98 1.64 -2.95
N LYS A 65 3.02 1.82 -2.06
CA LYS A 65 3.29 2.28 -0.68
C LYS A 65 4.07 1.23 0.10
N LEU A 66 3.68 -0.03 -0.07
CA LEU A 66 4.29 -1.15 0.64
C LEU A 66 5.70 -1.44 0.21
N GLU A 67 6.10 -1.11 -1.00
CA GLU A 67 7.50 -1.24 -1.40
C GLU A 67 8.47 -0.54 -0.43
N PHE A 68 8.07 0.63 0.09
CA PHE A 68 8.89 1.40 1.02
C PHE A 68 8.71 0.99 2.50
N TYR A 69 7.49 0.63 2.90
CA TYR A 69 7.27 0.09 4.25
C TYR A 69 7.98 -1.26 4.43
N THR A 70 7.83 -2.17 3.45
CA THR A 70 8.49 -3.48 3.48
C THR A 70 10.00 -3.34 3.39
N GLY A 71 10.50 -2.44 2.52
CA GLY A 71 11.93 -2.14 2.43
C GLY A 71 12.51 -1.65 3.76
N GLN A 72 11.79 -0.76 4.46
CA GLN A 72 12.18 -0.27 5.77
C GLN A 72 12.19 -1.39 6.82
N ALA A 73 11.14 -2.20 6.86
CA ALA A 73 11.05 -3.33 7.78
C ALA A 73 12.23 -4.31 7.59
N LEU A 74 12.54 -4.66 6.35
CA LEU A 74 13.69 -5.50 6.00
C LEU A 74 15.01 -4.87 6.43
N SER A 75 15.20 -3.56 6.21
CA SER A 75 16.43 -2.87 6.60
C SER A 75 16.67 -2.80 8.10
N GLN A 76 15.60 -2.96 8.89
CA GLN A 76 15.64 -3.02 10.37
C GLN A 76 15.68 -4.46 10.90
N GLY A 77 15.76 -5.46 10.03
CA GLY A 77 15.72 -6.87 10.43
C GLY A 77 14.41 -7.29 11.07
N CYS A 78 13.30 -6.62 10.72
CA CYS A 78 11.99 -7.00 11.21
C CYS A 78 11.52 -8.32 10.56
N ASP A 79 10.77 -9.11 11.31
CA ASP A 79 10.25 -10.41 10.92
C ASP A 79 8.72 -10.47 10.81
N THR A 80 8.04 -9.40 11.19
CA THR A 80 6.58 -9.33 11.28
C THR A 80 6.10 -7.95 10.83
N LEU A 81 5.04 -7.89 9.99
CA LEU A 81 4.34 -6.65 9.66
C LEU A 81 3.03 -6.58 10.45
N ILE A 82 2.73 -5.40 11.01
CA ILE A 82 1.48 -5.14 11.72
C ILE A 82 0.79 -3.94 11.07
N ILE A 83 -0.53 -4.03 10.86
CA ILE A 83 -1.33 -2.94 10.30
C ILE A 83 -2.76 -2.99 10.85
N THR A 84 -3.43 -1.84 10.87
CA THR A 84 -4.88 -1.73 11.10
C THR A 84 -5.64 -1.32 9.84
N GLY A 85 -6.93 -1.63 9.79
CA GLY A 85 -7.85 -1.15 8.76
C GLY A 85 -9.25 -1.73 8.86
N ALA A 86 -10.17 -1.16 8.07
CA ALA A 86 -11.54 -1.68 8.00
C ALA A 86 -11.57 -3.14 7.53
N VAL A 87 -12.60 -3.90 7.89
CA VAL A 87 -12.75 -5.35 7.60
C VAL A 87 -12.49 -5.69 6.14
N GLN A 88 -13.02 -4.91 5.19
CA GLN A 88 -12.81 -5.14 3.75
C GLN A 88 -11.75 -4.21 3.13
N SER A 89 -10.74 -3.81 3.91
CA SER A 89 -9.69 -2.91 3.44
C SER A 89 -8.79 -3.57 2.39
N ASN A 90 -8.65 -2.93 1.23
CA ASN A 90 -7.65 -3.31 0.24
C ASN A 90 -6.21 -3.12 0.73
N TYR A 91 -5.99 -2.25 1.74
CA TYR A 91 -4.64 -2.00 2.23
C TYR A 91 -4.15 -3.18 3.06
N VAL A 92 -4.94 -3.64 4.03
CA VAL A 92 -4.53 -4.77 4.90
C VAL A 92 -4.28 -6.03 4.07
N ARG A 93 -5.14 -6.32 3.07
CA ARG A 93 -4.95 -7.43 2.15
C ARG A 93 -3.59 -7.37 1.43
N VAL A 94 -3.20 -6.21 0.92
CA VAL A 94 -1.92 -6.08 0.21
C VAL A 94 -0.75 -6.16 1.19
N VAL A 95 -0.90 -5.74 2.47
CA VAL A 95 0.12 -5.96 3.51
C VAL A 95 0.30 -7.44 3.78
N ALA A 96 -0.79 -8.21 3.94
CA ALA A 96 -0.70 -9.66 4.10
C ALA A 96 0.05 -10.32 2.93
N ALA A 97 -0.31 -9.93 1.69
CA ALA A 97 0.37 -10.43 0.50
C ALA A 97 1.86 -10.03 0.44
N ALA A 98 2.21 -8.81 0.87
CA ALA A 98 3.60 -8.34 0.90
C ALA A 98 4.42 -9.09 1.95
N ALA A 99 3.89 -9.27 3.16
CA ALA A 99 4.53 -10.07 4.20
C ALA A 99 4.79 -11.51 3.74
N CYS A 100 3.78 -12.17 3.19
CA CYS A 100 3.90 -13.50 2.62
C CYS A 100 5.00 -13.56 1.53
N ALA A 101 5.05 -12.57 0.63
CA ALA A 101 6.03 -12.53 -0.46
C ALA A 101 7.48 -12.34 0.00
N VAL A 102 7.70 -11.80 1.19
CA VAL A 102 9.05 -11.60 1.77
C VAL A 102 9.37 -12.53 2.95
N GLY A 103 8.48 -13.50 3.25
CA GLY A 103 8.69 -14.46 4.32
C GLY A 103 8.55 -13.89 5.73
N MET A 104 7.81 -12.78 5.89
CA MET A 104 7.46 -12.20 7.18
C MET A 104 6.10 -12.71 7.66
N ASP A 105 5.90 -12.77 8.97
CA ASP A 105 4.58 -12.91 9.54
C ASP A 105 3.76 -11.62 9.39
N CYS A 106 2.44 -11.72 9.45
CA CYS A 106 1.54 -10.59 9.33
C CYS A 106 0.46 -10.64 10.40
N HIS A 107 0.29 -9.54 11.14
CA HIS A 107 -0.80 -9.35 12.06
C HIS A 107 -1.66 -8.16 11.60
N ILE A 108 -2.96 -8.39 11.45
CA ILE A 108 -3.91 -7.39 10.97
C ILE A 108 -4.95 -7.13 12.06
N GLN A 109 -5.06 -5.89 12.48
CA GLN A 109 -6.17 -5.40 13.27
C GLN A 109 -7.31 -4.99 12.36
N LEU A 110 -8.44 -5.66 12.41
CA LEU A 110 -9.64 -5.34 11.65
C LEU A 110 -10.59 -4.49 12.47
N GLU A 111 -10.95 -3.34 11.95
CA GLU A 111 -11.88 -2.40 12.55
C GLU A 111 -13.26 -2.58 11.89
N ASP A 112 -14.23 -3.07 12.63
CA ASP A 112 -15.59 -3.34 12.14
C ASP A 112 -16.46 -2.07 12.22
N ARG A 113 -16.17 -1.12 11.31
CA ARG A 113 -16.77 0.22 11.28
C ARG A 113 -18.13 0.29 10.55
N VAL A 114 -18.56 -0.80 9.91
CA VAL A 114 -19.78 -0.82 9.11
C VAL A 114 -20.84 -1.68 9.78
N GLU A 115 -21.87 -1.03 10.30
CA GLU A 115 -23.00 -1.70 10.96
C GLU A 115 -23.87 -2.48 9.96
N GLY A 116 -24.58 -3.49 10.48
CA GLY A 116 -25.61 -4.23 9.72
C GLY A 116 -25.09 -5.18 8.66
N MET A 117 -23.78 -5.43 8.62
CA MET A 117 -23.19 -6.35 7.65
C MET A 117 -23.34 -7.81 8.10
N ASP A 118 -23.55 -8.68 7.12
CA ASP A 118 -23.72 -10.13 7.34
C ASP A 118 -22.40 -10.85 7.68
N ALA A 119 -22.49 -12.15 7.96
CA ALA A 119 -21.31 -12.98 8.25
C ALA A 119 -20.35 -13.08 7.05
N GLY A 120 -20.85 -13.00 5.82
CA GLY A 120 -20.03 -13.01 4.60
C GLY A 120 -19.08 -11.82 4.52
N TYR A 121 -19.48 -10.65 5.03
CA TYR A 121 -18.63 -9.48 5.10
C TYR A 121 -17.38 -9.70 5.98
N ARG A 122 -17.50 -10.48 7.05
CA ARG A 122 -16.42 -10.76 8.01
C ARG A 122 -15.62 -12.01 7.68
N THR A 123 -15.98 -12.76 6.65
CA THR A 123 -15.34 -14.05 6.33
C THR A 123 -14.91 -14.17 4.87
N GLY A 124 -15.54 -13.42 3.96
CA GLY A 124 -15.27 -13.43 2.52
C GLY A 124 -14.43 -12.24 2.05
N GLY A 125 -14.29 -12.09 0.74
CA GLY A 125 -13.60 -10.96 0.13
C GLY A 125 -12.15 -10.80 0.58
N ASN A 126 -11.79 -9.61 1.04
CA ASN A 126 -10.43 -9.31 1.49
C ASN A 126 -10.06 -10.09 2.75
N VAL A 127 -11.00 -10.35 3.67
CA VAL A 127 -10.75 -11.15 4.90
C VAL A 127 -10.35 -12.59 4.56
N LEU A 128 -10.98 -13.19 3.55
CA LEU A 128 -10.58 -14.51 3.07
C LEU A 128 -9.15 -14.47 2.52
N LEU A 129 -8.81 -13.45 1.73
CA LEU A 129 -7.47 -13.31 1.16
C LEU A 129 -6.42 -13.05 2.25
N ASP A 130 -6.73 -12.26 3.28
CA ASP A 130 -5.84 -12.05 4.43
C ASP A 130 -5.43 -13.39 5.07
N ARG A 131 -6.42 -14.27 5.27
CA ARG A 131 -6.17 -15.63 5.80
C ARG A 131 -5.41 -16.53 4.83
N VAL A 132 -5.72 -16.46 3.54
CA VAL A 132 -4.99 -17.23 2.50
C VAL A 132 -3.52 -16.81 2.43
N PHE A 133 -3.22 -15.52 2.63
CA PHE A 133 -1.84 -15.02 2.72
C PHE A 133 -1.18 -15.30 4.09
N GLY A 134 -1.86 -15.95 5.03
CA GLY A 134 -1.31 -16.38 6.31
C GLY A 134 -1.36 -15.33 7.42
N ALA A 135 -2.14 -14.25 7.26
CA ALA A 135 -2.24 -13.23 8.30
C ALA A 135 -3.02 -13.71 9.54
N THR A 136 -2.53 -13.32 10.71
CA THR A 136 -3.26 -13.42 11.99
C THR A 136 -4.19 -12.23 12.13
N LEU A 137 -5.48 -12.48 12.33
CA LEU A 137 -6.50 -11.44 12.41
C LEU A 137 -6.89 -11.15 13.86
N HIS A 138 -6.86 -9.88 14.22
CA HIS A 138 -7.34 -9.33 15.48
C HIS A 138 -8.54 -8.44 15.19
N TYR A 139 -9.63 -8.61 15.91
CA TYR A 139 -10.84 -7.80 15.72
C TYR A 139 -10.91 -6.74 16.81
N LEU A 140 -10.94 -5.49 16.41
CA LEU A 140 -11.17 -4.37 17.32
C LEU A 140 -12.69 -4.20 17.54
N PRO A 141 -13.15 -3.95 18.79
CA PRO A 141 -14.53 -3.61 19.05
C PRO A 141 -15.03 -2.43 18.20
N ALA A 142 -16.31 -2.50 17.78
CA ALA A 142 -16.90 -1.51 16.87
C ALA A 142 -17.02 -0.10 17.49
N ASP A 143 -17.03 0.00 18.81
CA ASP A 143 -17.09 1.24 19.58
C ASP A 143 -15.72 1.85 19.91
N ALA A 144 -14.62 1.22 19.48
CA ALA A 144 -13.29 1.73 19.70
C ALA A 144 -13.02 2.96 18.79
N ASP A 145 -12.50 4.02 19.38
CA ASP A 145 -12.04 5.18 18.65
C ASP A 145 -10.64 5.00 18.03
N GLU A 146 -10.16 6.00 17.32
CA GLU A 146 -8.86 5.96 16.63
C GLU A 146 -7.69 5.83 17.62
N ALA A 147 -7.79 6.46 18.80
CA ALA A 147 -6.74 6.36 19.82
C ALA A 147 -6.69 4.95 20.44
N ALA A 148 -7.85 4.33 20.68
CA ALA A 148 -7.92 2.95 21.13
C ALA A 148 -7.42 1.97 20.06
N ALA A 149 -7.66 2.27 18.78
CA ALA A 149 -7.14 1.47 17.67
C ALA A 149 -5.61 1.50 17.60
N ASP A 150 -4.99 2.67 17.72
CA ASP A 150 -3.53 2.81 17.74
C ASP A 150 -2.92 2.14 18.99
N ALA A 151 -3.52 2.35 20.17
CA ALA A 151 -3.06 1.72 21.42
C ALA A 151 -3.11 0.19 21.37
N ASN A 152 -4.17 -0.39 20.79
CA ASN A 152 -4.27 -1.85 20.62
C ASN A 152 -3.26 -2.37 19.60
N LEU A 153 -2.98 -1.61 18.55
CA LEU A 153 -1.96 -1.96 17.56
C LEU A 153 -0.56 -2.04 18.20
N ASP A 154 -0.26 -1.07 19.07
CA ASP A 154 0.99 -1.06 19.85
C ASP A 154 1.05 -2.20 20.86
N ALA A 155 -0.06 -2.54 21.50
CA ALA A 155 -0.14 -3.68 22.42
C ALA A 155 0.14 -5.01 21.69
N ILE A 156 -0.40 -5.22 20.48
CA ILE A 156 -0.07 -6.40 19.65
C ILE A 156 1.43 -6.43 19.35
N ALA A 157 2.04 -5.28 19.05
CA ALA A 157 3.47 -5.22 18.82
C ALA A 157 4.29 -5.55 20.07
N ASP A 158 3.89 -5.08 21.24
CA ASP A 158 4.57 -5.34 22.51
C ASP A 158 4.47 -6.82 22.92
N ASP A 159 3.32 -7.44 22.72
CA ASP A 159 3.13 -8.89 22.94
C ASP A 159 4.08 -9.70 22.04
N LEU A 160 4.19 -9.34 20.77
CA LEU A 160 5.13 -9.99 19.86
C LEU A 160 6.60 -9.80 20.28
N ARG A 161 6.98 -8.59 20.70
CA ARG A 161 8.33 -8.30 21.23
C ARG A 161 8.63 -9.13 22.47
N SER A 162 7.64 -9.32 23.36
CA SER A 162 7.80 -10.16 24.57
C SER A 162 8.07 -11.63 24.22
N CYS A 163 7.63 -12.09 23.05
CA CYS A 163 7.90 -13.42 22.50
C CYS A 163 9.18 -13.47 21.64
N GLY A 164 10.00 -12.43 21.66
CA GLY A 164 11.28 -12.37 20.92
C GLY A 164 11.15 -12.07 19.42
N ARG A 165 10.00 -11.57 18.97
CA ARG A 165 9.78 -11.14 17.59
C ARG A 165 10.22 -9.67 17.41
N ASN A 166 10.47 -9.29 16.16
CA ASN A 166 10.82 -7.92 15.79
C ASN A 166 9.76 -7.33 14.82
N PRO A 167 8.60 -6.86 15.34
CA PRO A 167 7.53 -6.36 14.51
C PRO A 167 7.79 -4.94 13.98
N TYR A 168 7.35 -4.69 12.74
CA TYR A 168 7.23 -3.38 12.13
C TYR A 168 5.77 -2.97 12.07
N VAL A 169 5.40 -1.88 12.74
CA VAL A 169 4.04 -1.36 12.76
C VAL A 169 3.85 -0.33 11.63
N ILE A 170 2.83 -0.53 10.80
CA ILE A 170 2.43 0.40 9.75
C ILE A 170 1.27 1.24 10.28
N HIS A 171 1.57 2.41 10.81
CA HIS A 171 0.56 3.38 11.23
C HIS A 171 -0.03 4.14 10.04
N LEU A 172 -1.32 4.44 10.12
CA LEU A 172 -2.07 5.14 9.07
C LEU A 172 -2.33 6.62 9.38
N GLY A 173 -2.16 7.02 10.64
CA GLY A 173 -2.42 8.37 11.12
C GLY A 173 -1.49 9.43 10.50
N ALA A 174 -1.98 10.67 10.44
CA ALA A 174 -1.25 11.79 9.85
C ALA A 174 -0.03 12.25 10.68
N THR A 175 0.06 11.81 11.93
CA THR A 175 1.17 12.11 12.86
C THR A 175 2.41 11.26 12.61
N TYR A 176 2.27 10.16 11.87
CA TYR A 176 3.35 9.25 11.56
C TYR A 176 4.03 9.59 10.23
N GLU A 177 5.27 9.15 10.07
CA GLU A 177 6.04 9.36 8.84
C GLU A 177 5.29 8.81 7.62
N PRO A 178 4.99 9.65 6.60
CA PRO A 178 4.20 9.26 5.45
C PRO A 178 5.02 8.46 4.42
N ARG A 179 5.71 7.41 4.85
CA ARG A 179 6.64 6.60 4.05
C ARG A 179 5.99 6.06 2.77
N GLY A 180 4.70 5.75 2.82
CA GLY A 180 3.96 5.31 1.64
C GLY A 180 3.85 6.36 0.52
N ALA A 181 4.08 7.65 0.82
CA ALA A 181 4.10 8.69 -0.21
C ALA A 181 5.30 8.53 -1.16
N LEU A 182 6.43 7.96 -0.69
CA LEU A 182 7.62 7.70 -1.51
C LEU A 182 7.30 6.82 -2.73
N GLY A 183 6.40 5.84 -2.57
CA GLY A 183 5.94 4.99 -3.66
C GLY A 183 5.26 5.77 -4.79
N TYR A 184 4.61 6.90 -4.45
CA TYR A 184 3.99 7.78 -5.44
C TYR A 184 4.90 8.89 -5.96
N ILE A 185 5.99 9.23 -5.28
CA ILE A 185 7.06 10.03 -5.86
C ILE A 185 7.72 9.23 -7.01
N VAL A 186 8.01 7.95 -6.77
CA VAL A 186 8.52 7.06 -7.83
C VAL A 186 7.48 6.86 -8.94
N GLY A 187 6.21 6.65 -8.56
CA GLY A 187 5.10 6.51 -9.51
C GLY A 187 4.89 7.75 -10.39
N ALA A 188 5.12 8.95 -9.86
CA ALA A 188 5.04 10.19 -10.63
C ALA A 188 6.14 10.27 -11.71
N ARG A 189 7.38 9.90 -11.39
CA ARG A 189 8.48 9.82 -12.38
C ARG A 189 8.14 8.84 -13.49
N GLU A 190 7.63 7.67 -13.14
CA GLU A 190 7.17 6.66 -14.10
C GLU A 190 6.06 7.19 -15.02
N ILE A 191 5.11 7.97 -14.48
CA ILE A 191 4.07 8.63 -15.28
C ILE A 191 4.68 9.64 -16.24
N LEU A 192 5.63 10.46 -15.79
CA LEU A 192 6.31 11.46 -16.65
C LEU A 192 7.06 10.78 -17.80
N ASP A 193 7.77 9.68 -17.53
CA ASP A 193 8.48 8.91 -18.57
C ASP A 193 7.49 8.34 -19.59
N GLN A 194 6.34 7.83 -19.14
CA GLN A 194 5.30 7.31 -20.03
C GLN A 194 4.62 8.42 -20.86
N ILE A 195 4.36 9.58 -20.28
CA ILE A 195 3.83 10.75 -20.98
C ILE A 195 4.80 11.17 -22.10
N ALA A 196 6.10 11.22 -21.78
CA ALA A 196 7.13 11.57 -22.75
C ALA A 196 7.22 10.53 -23.89
N ALA A 197 7.21 9.23 -23.55
CA ALA A 197 7.24 8.16 -24.53
C ALA A 197 6.03 8.11 -25.46
N LEU A 198 4.85 8.49 -24.95
CA LEU A 198 3.61 8.58 -25.73
C LEU A 198 3.50 9.89 -26.53
N GLY A 199 4.35 10.89 -26.28
CA GLY A 199 4.29 12.19 -26.93
C GLY A 199 3.02 12.98 -26.61
N ILE A 200 2.41 12.75 -25.45
CA ILE A 200 1.15 13.39 -25.04
C ILE A 200 1.39 14.56 -24.10
N LYS A 201 0.43 15.50 -24.05
CA LYS A 201 0.42 16.61 -23.10
C LYS A 201 -0.66 16.38 -22.05
N VAL A 202 -0.26 16.23 -20.81
CA VAL A 202 -1.17 16.12 -19.66
C VAL A 202 -1.25 17.46 -18.93
N THR A 203 -2.45 17.95 -18.68
CA THR A 203 -2.72 19.22 -18.00
C THR A 203 -3.30 19.03 -16.60
N GLN A 204 -3.87 17.86 -16.31
CA GLN A 204 -4.52 17.58 -15.04
C GLN A 204 -4.27 16.12 -14.64
N VAL A 205 -4.06 15.89 -13.35
CA VAL A 205 -4.01 14.56 -12.73
C VAL A 205 -5.11 14.50 -11.68
N VAL A 206 -5.95 13.46 -11.76
CA VAL A 206 -7.06 13.24 -10.84
C VAL A 206 -6.76 11.98 -10.02
N THR A 207 -6.84 12.08 -8.72
CA THR A 207 -6.66 10.94 -7.80
C THR A 207 -7.62 11.03 -6.62
N ALA A 208 -8.03 9.88 -6.10
CA ALA A 208 -8.75 9.81 -4.84
C ALA A 208 -7.79 10.10 -3.68
N SER A 209 -8.24 10.88 -2.70
CA SER A 209 -7.45 11.22 -1.52
C SER A 209 -8.19 10.82 -0.24
N GLY A 210 -7.64 9.83 0.48
CA GLY A 210 -8.07 9.43 1.83
C GLY A 210 -6.99 9.88 2.83
N SER A 211 -6.02 9.00 3.16
CA SER A 211 -4.88 9.34 4.06
C SER A 211 -3.87 10.36 3.49
N GLY A 212 -4.08 10.88 2.30
CA GLY A 212 -3.23 11.88 1.66
C GLY A 212 -1.94 11.37 1.02
N GLN A 213 -1.42 10.20 1.40
CA GLN A 213 -0.10 9.74 0.95
C GLN A 213 0.04 9.58 -0.58
N THR A 214 -1.01 9.11 -1.28
CA THR A 214 -1.01 9.03 -2.75
C THR A 214 -0.93 10.43 -3.36
N HIS A 215 -1.77 11.32 -2.87
CA HIS A 215 -1.87 12.70 -3.37
C HIS A 215 -0.55 13.47 -3.13
N SER A 216 -0.03 13.43 -1.90
CA SER A 216 1.22 14.12 -1.56
C SER A 216 2.41 13.57 -2.35
N GLY A 217 2.50 12.25 -2.52
CA GLY A 217 3.55 11.63 -3.32
C GLY A 217 3.51 12.05 -4.79
N LEU A 218 2.32 12.04 -5.41
CA LEU A 218 2.13 12.54 -6.79
C LEU A 218 2.48 14.02 -6.89
N LEU A 219 1.97 14.87 -5.99
CA LEU A 219 2.23 16.31 -6.00
C LEU A 219 3.73 16.61 -5.89
N THR A 220 4.45 15.88 -5.04
CA THR A 220 5.90 16.05 -4.86
C THR A 220 6.69 15.56 -6.07
N GLY A 221 6.29 14.42 -6.64
CA GLY A 221 7.02 13.80 -7.75
C GLY A 221 6.76 14.43 -9.12
N LEU A 222 5.67 15.20 -9.27
CA LEU A 222 5.31 15.93 -10.51
C LEU A 222 5.86 17.38 -10.54
N ARG A 223 6.47 17.87 -9.47
CA ARG A 223 7.14 19.17 -9.38
C ARG A 223 8.61 19.07 -9.78
#